data_fc2c03de29d3dfe488de784fc389495a
#
_entry.id   fc2c03de29d3dfe488de784fc389495a
#
_cell.length_a   1.000
_cell.length_b   1.000
_cell.length_c   1.000
_cell.angle_alpha   90.00
_cell.angle_beta   90.00
_cell.angle_gamma   90.00
#
_symmetry.space_group_name_H-M   'P 1'
#
loop_
_entity.id
_entity.type
_entity.pdbx_description
1 polymer ?
#
loop_
_entity_poly.entity_id
_entity_poly.type
_entity_poly.pdbx_seq_one_letter_code
_entity_poly.pdbx_strand_id
1 'polypeptide(L)'
;SNRVWWFKERVWFIMYKIVFDESIKKDLKKLDKQTLKIIFNWIEKNLSNTDDPRSKGKALVGNKKGYWRYGIGDYRLITRIEDDRLIIIAINFKHRREVYN
;
A
#
# COMPACT_ATOMS: atom_id res chain seq x y z
N SER A 1 15.40 -0.69 9.50
CA SER A 1 14.40 -1.02 10.23
C SER A 1 13.67 0.06 10.94
N ASN A 2 14.15 1.20 11.16
CA ASN A 2 13.50 2.08 11.97
C ASN A 2 12.49 2.89 11.30
N ARG A 3 11.24 2.80 11.75
CA ARG A 3 10.13 3.62 11.35
C ARG A 3 9.73 4.57 12.47
N VAL A 4 10.61 4.74 13.46
CA VAL A 4 10.37 5.62 14.60
C VAL A 4 11.28 6.81 14.47
N TRP A 5 10.69 8.01 14.51
CA TRP A 5 11.45 9.25 14.41
C TRP A 5 11.36 10.00 15.71
N TRP A 6 12.50 10.65 16.07
CA TRP A 6 12.61 11.33 17.33
C TRP A 6 12.58 12.84 17.07
N PHE A 7 11.61 13.51 17.61
CA PHE A 7 11.50 14.95 17.45
C PHE A 7 12.12 15.68 18.60
N LYS A 8 12.38 16.98 18.42
CA LYS A 8 12.98 17.80 19.44
C LYS A 8 12.13 17.92 20.70
N GLU A 9 10.81 17.75 20.58
CA GLU A 9 9.91 17.74 21.74
C GLU A 9 9.84 16.38 22.42
N ARG A 10 10.66 15.45 21.97
CA ARG A 10 10.69 14.08 22.48
C ARG A 10 9.39 13.32 22.21
N VAL A 11 8.81 13.62 21.08
CA VAL A 11 7.63 12.90 20.58
C VAL A 11 8.10 11.85 19.58
N TRP A 12 7.63 10.62 19.74
CA TRP A 12 7.99 9.54 18.84
C TRP A 12 6.90 9.38 17.80
N PHE A 13 7.31 9.37 16.52
CA PHE A 13 6.40 9.10 15.42
C PHE A 13 6.66 7.74 14.84
N ILE A 14 5.57 7.01 14.58
CA ILE A 14 5.62 5.69 13.95
C ILE A 14 5.15 5.86 12.52
N MET A 15 6.00 5.48 11.57
CA MET A 15 5.69 5.64 10.17
C MET A 15 5.93 4.35 9.42
N TYR A 16 4.99 3.99 8.56
CA TYR A 16 5.09 2.77 7.76
C TYR A 16 5.85 3.05 6.47
N LYS A 17 6.60 2.05 6.04
CA LYS A 17 7.28 2.09 4.76
C LYS A 17 6.56 1.18 3.80
N ILE A 18 6.43 1.61 2.54
CA ILE A 18 5.85 0.74 1.52
C ILE A 18 6.94 -0.05 0.83
N VAL A 19 6.68 -1.34 0.63
CA VAL A 19 7.60 -2.26 0.00
C VAL A 19 6.84 -2.98 -1.11
N PHE A 20 7.48 -3.20 -2.26
CA PHE A 20 6.85 -3.85 -3.39
C PHE A 20 7.35 -5.28 -3.50
N ASP A 21 6.41 -6.24 -3.44
CA ASP A 21 6.75 -7.63 -3.64
C ASP A 21 7.11 -7.87 -5.11
N GLU A 22 7.93 -8.88 -5.36
CA GLU A 22 8.32 -9.20 -6.73
C GLU A 22 7.12 -9.48 -7.64
N SER A 23 6.10 -10.11 -7.07
CA SER A 23 4.91 -10.49 -7.84
C SER A 23 4.18 -9.31 -8.46
N ILE A 24 4.25 -8.13 -7.84
CA ILE A 24 3.52 -6.96 -8.36
C ILE A 24 4.19 -6.35 -9.58
N LYS A 25 5.48 -6.63 -9.78
CA LYS A 25 6.22 -6.03 -10.89
C LYS A 25 5.65 -6.40 -12.23
N LYS A 26 5.14 -7.62 -12.36
CA LYS A 26 4.51 -8.05 -13.60
C LYS A 26 3.26 -7.23 -13.91
N ASP A 27 2.48 -6.95 -12.88
CA ASP A 27 1.27 -6.16 -13.05
C ASP A 27 1.60 -4.74 -13.49
N LEU A 28 2.62 -4.16 -12.87
CA LEU A 28 3.01 -2.78 -13.17
C LEU A 28 3.56 -2.63 -14.58
N LYS A 29 4.27 -3.65 -15.08
CA LYS A 29 4.84 -3.59 -16.42
C LYS A 29 3.80 -3.53 -17.53
N LYS A 30 2.57 -3.93 -17.24
CA LYS A 30 1.50 -3.91 -18.22
C LYS A 30 0.83 -2.55 -18.35
N LEU A 31 1.19 -1.61 -17.49
CA LEU A 31 0.54 -0.32 -17.44
C LEU A 31 1.34 0.73 -18.21
N ASP A 32 0.62 1.71 -18.76
CA ASP A 32 1.28 2.81 -19.45
C ASP A 32 1.87 3.80 -18.43
N LYS A 33 2.70 4.71 -18.93
CA LYS A 33 3.39 5.65 -18.06
C LYS A 33 2.45 6.57 -17.29
N GLN A 34 1.37 6.98 -17.94
CA GLN A 34 0.41 7.87 -17.33
C GLN A 34 -0.24 7.20 -16.12
N THR A 35 -0.69 5.97 -16.29
CA THR A 35 -1.31 5.20 -15.22
C THR A 35 -0.34 4.96 -14.08
N LEU A 36 0.90 4.58 -14.41
CA LEU A 36 1.94 4.38 -13.41
C LEU A 36 2.18 5.63 -12.58
N LYS A 37 2.21 6.78 -13.24
CA LYS A 37 2.43 8.04 -12.56
C LYS A 37 1.31 8.34 -11.56
N ILE A 38 0.07 8.11 -11.97
CA ILE A 38 -1.09 8.31 -11.10
C ILE A 38 -1.00 7.39 -9.88
N ILE A 39 -0.66 6.13 -10.11
CA ILE A 39 -0.57 5.14 -9.03
C ILE A 39 0.53 5.51 -8.05
N PHE A 40 1.72 5.80 -8.53
CA PHE A 40 2.84 6.11 -7.64
C PHE A 40 2.66 7.43 -6.92
N ASN A 41 2.00 8.41 -7.55
CA ASN A 41 1.67 9.65 -6.87
C ASN A 41 0.69 9.41 -5.73
N TRP A 42 -0.30 8.56 -5.95
CA TRP A 42 -1.27 8.22 -4.91
C TRP A 42 -0.58 7.51 -3.74
N ILE A 43 0.28 6.55 -4.05
CA ILE A 43 1.02 5.80 -3.03
C ILE A 43 1.91 6.74 -2.22
N GLU A 44 2.61 7.63 -2.89
CA GLU A 44 3.49 8.57 -2.23
C GLU A 44 2.71 9.48 -1.29
N LYS A 45 1.56 9.95 -1.73
CA LYS A 45 0.76 10.87 -0.96
C LYS A 45 0.06 10.20 0.23
N ASN A 46 -0.36 8.96 0.07
CA ASN A 46 -1.27 8.33 1.03
C ASN A 46 -0.63 7.22 1.86
N LEU A 47 0.38 6.56 1.36
CA LEU A 47 0.94 5.39 2.05
C LEU A 47 2.39 5.57 2.47
N SER A 48 3.17 6.35 1.74
CA SER A 48 4.56 6.57 2.13
C SER A 48 4.60 7.38 3.42
N ASN A 49 5.24 6.81 4.43
CA ASN A 49 5.41 7.46 5.72
C ASN A 49 4.09 7.73 6.44
N THR A 50 3.07 6.94 6.20
CA THR A 50 1.81 7.07 6.91
C THR A 50 1.93 6.47 8.30
N ASP A 51 1.22 7.04 9.26
CA ASP A 51 1.10 6.46 10.59
C ASP A 51 -0.18 5.64 10.73
N ASP A 52 -1.05 5.67 9.72
CA ASP A 52 -2.32 4.97 9.75
C ASP A 52 -2.60 4.31 8.41
N PRO A 53 -1.96 3.14 8.17
CA PRO A 53 -2.04 2.51 6.85
C PRO A 53 -3.43 1.97 6.49
N ARG A 54 -4.33 1.86 7.45
CA ARG A 54 -5.65 1.28 7.19
C ARG A 54 -6.73 2.31 6.89
N SER A 55 -6.46 3.58 7.14
CA SER A 55 -7.49 4.62 7.02
C SER A 55 -7.98 4.86 5.61
N LYS A 56 -7.15 4.58 4.60
CA LYS A 56 -7.48 4.88 3.21
C LYS A 56 -7.93 3.67 2.42
N GLY A 57 -8.17 2.56 3.08
CA GLY A 57 -8.53 1.33 2.38
C GLY A 57 -9.52 0.51 3.14
N LYS A 58 -9.68 -0.73 2.70
CA LYS A 58 -10.64 -1.66 3.30
C LYS A 58 -10.04 -3.05 3.43
N ALA A 59 -10.51 -3.77 4.43
CA ALA A 59 -10.10 -5.15 4.65
C ALA A 59 -10.69 -6.05 3.56
N LEU A 60 -9.92 -7.04 3.14
CA LEU A 60 -10.44 -8.09 2.29
C LEU A 60 -11.05 -9.18 3.16
N VAL A 61 -12.03 -9.88 2.61
CA VAL A 61 -12.74 -10.93 3.34
C VAL A 61 -12.53 -12.28 2.67
N GLY A 62 -13.01 -13.34 3.31
CA GLY A 62 -12.91 -14.69 2.76
C GLY A 62 -11.47 -15.17 2.78
N ASN A 63 -11.03 -15.75 1.67
CA ASN A 63 -9.70 -16.32 1.54
C ASN A 63 -8.59 -15.30 1.67
N LYS A 64 -8.93 -14.03 1.50
CA LYS A 64 -7.95 -12.94 1.55
C LYS A 64 -7.95 -12.21 2.88
N LYS A 65 -8.50 -12.84 3.90
CA LYS A 65 -8.54 -12.25 5.23
C LYS A 65 -7.14 -11.88 5.68
N GLY A 66 -7.00 -10.68 6.27
CA GLY A 66 -5.70 -10.18 6.71
C GLY A 66 -5.04 -9.28 5.69
N TYR A 67 -5.57 -9.22 4.48
CA TYR A 67 -5.06 -8.33 3.46
C TYR A 67 -5.88 -7.04 3.44
N TRP A 68 -5.27 -6.00 2.89
CA TRP A 68 -5.90 -4.69 2.84
C TRP A 68 -5.85 -4.18 1.41
N ARG A 69 -6.93 -3.57 0.94
CA ARG A 69 -6.98 -3.07 -0.43
C ARG A 69 -7.17 -1.57 -0.45
N TYR A 70 -6.57 -0.92 -1.43
CA TYR A 70 -6.69 0.50 -1.66
C TYR A 70 -7.21 0.74 -3.06
N GLY A 71 -8.18 1.65 -3.20
CA GLY A 71 -8.70 2.04 -4.50
C GLY A 71 -7.90 3.20 -5.06
N ILE A 72 -7.34 3.00 -6.26
CA ILE A 72 -6.59 4.04 -6.95
C ILE A 72 -7.20 4.14 -8.35
N GLY A 73 -8.17 5.05 -8.52
CA GLY A 73 -8.91 5.12 -9.77
C GLY A 73 -9.64 3.80 -10.01
N ASP A 74 -9.46 3.25 -11.20
CA ASP A 74 -10.10 1.98 -11.56
C ASP A 74 -9.32 0.76 -11.09
N TYR A 75 -8.26 0.96 -10.34
CA TYR A 75 -7.40 -0.13 -9.91
C TYR A 75 -7.49 -0.36 -8.42
N ARG A 76 -7.09 -1.55 -8.02
CA ARG A 76 -7.06 -1.94 -6.61
C ARG A 76 -5.68 -2.46 -6.27
N LEU A 77 -5.07 -1.83 -5.28
CA LEU A 77 -3.78 -2.27 -4.74
C LEU A 77 -4.06 -3.20 -3.57
N ILE A 78 -3.59 -4.42 -3.66
CA ILE A 78 -3.73 -5.40 -2.58
C ILE A 78 -2.44 -5.45 -1.79
N THR A 79 -2.55 -5.33 -0.48
CA THR A 79 -1.37 -5.27 0.38
C THR A 79 -1.52 -6.19 1.57
N ARG A 80 -0.39 -6.48 2.19
CA ARG A 80 -0.34 -7.08 3.53
C ARG A 80 0.36 -6.08 4.43
N ILE A 81 -0.25 -5.78 5.56
CA ILE A 81 0.32 -4.82 6.50
C ILE A 81 0.94 -5.59 7.66
N GLU A 82 2.21 -5.35 7.91
CA GLU A 82 2.92 -5.96 9.02
C GLU A 82 3.24 -4.89 10.05
N ASP A 83 2.44 -4.86 11.09
CA ASP A 83 2.52 -3.80 12.10
C ASP A 83 3.80 -3.89 12.94
N ASP A 84 4.27 -5.08 13.19
CA ASP A 84 5.49 -5.27 13.98
C ASP A 84 6.74 -4.76 13.25
N ARG A 85 6.68 -4.71 11.93
CA ARG A 85 7.79 -4.22 11.11
C ARG A 85 7.52 -2.84 10.52
N LEU A 86 6.34 -2.30 10.74
CA LEU A 86 5.89 -1.02 10.20
C LEU A 86 6.06 -0.95 8.69
N ILE A 87 5.62 -2.00 7.99
CA ILE A 87 5.68 -2.02 6.53
C ILE A 87 4.34 -2.40 5.93
N ILE A 88 4.11 -1.85 4.74
CA ILE A 88 2.98 -2.18 3.90
C ILE A 88 3.57 -2.88 2.69
N ILE A 89 3.24 -4.15 2.48
CA ILE A 89 3.78 -4.92 1.37
C ILE A 89 2.77 -4.93 0.24
N ALA A 90 3.12 -4.26 -0.86
CA ALA A 90 2.28 -4.23 -2.06
C ALA A 90 2.44 -5.55 -2.80
N ILE A 91 1.37 -6.32 -2.90
CA ILE A 91 1.43 -7.69 -3.40
C ILE A 91 0.83 -7.79 -4.80
N ASN A 92 -0.28 -7.12 -5.02
CA ASN A 92 -1.03 -7.32 -6.24
C ASN A 92 -1.65 -6.03 -6.69
N PHE A 93 -1.72 -5.82 -8.00
CA PHE A 93 -2.32 -4.62 -8.53
C PHE A 93 -3.23 -5.03 -9.68
N LYS A 94 -4.55 -4.85 -9.50
CA LYS A 94 -5.53 -5.37 -10.44
C LYS A 94 -6.55 -4.31 -10.79
N HIS A 95 -7.10 -4.42 -11.99
CA HIS A 95 -8.24 -3.61 -12.37
C HIS A 95 -9.41 -3.99 -11.46
N ARG A 96 -10.24 -3.02 -11.10
CA ARG A 96 -11.34 -3.26 -10.15
C ARG A 96 -12.26 -4.40 -10.56
N ARG A 97 -12.39 -4.65 -11.87
CA ARG A 97 -13.21 -5.76 -12.35
C ARG A 97 -12.68 -7.11 -11.90
N GLU A 98 -11.38 -7.21 -11.76
CA GLU A 98 -10.74 -8.48 -11.40
C GLU A 98 -10.85 -8.80 -9.93
N VAL A 99 -11.02 -7.77 -9.10
CA VAL A 99 -11.05 -7.96 -7.66
C VAL A 99 -12.35 -8.63 -7.21
N TYR A 100 -13.41 -8.43 -7.95
CA TYR A 100 -14.73 -8.93 -7.57
C TYR A 100 -15.11 -10.24 -8.26
N ASN A 101 -14.21 -10.81 -9.00
CA ASN A 101 -14.50 -12.07 -9.68
C ASN A 101 -14.04 -13.26 -8.88
#